data_358e826ea80e95107d00e3c9de2e5b1e
#
_entry.id   358e826ea80e95107d00e3c9de2e5b1e
#
_cell.length_a   1.000
_cell.length_b   1.000
_cell.length_c   1.000
_cell.angle_alpha   90.00
_cell.angle_beta   90.00
_cell.angle_gamma   90.00
#
_symmetry.space_group_name_H-M   'P 1'
#
loop_
_entity.id
_entity.type
_entity.pdbx_description
1 polymer ?
#
loop_
_entity_poly.entity_id
_entity_poly.type
_entity_poly.pdbx_seq_one_letter_code
_entity_poly.pdbx_strand_id
1 'polypeptide(L)'
;HDSAFDTISLKTDARTDALIARARSLGVNLRKAWDNYIIIALDETTTRADIELLWRIFAGDEAKLPSIDALDGSAPSLIPDELRRRSAFLTHPVFNTHHSEHEMLRYMRALSDKDLAMDRTMIPLGSCTMKLNATAEMIPVTWPEFGNIHPFVPAEQVAGYEELISGLEAMLVECTGYDAVSLQPNSGAQGEYAGLLAIRAYHASRGEGHRNV
;
A
#
# COMPACT_ATOMS: atom_id res chain seq x y z
N HIS A 1 13.31 12.31 15.96
CA HIS A 1 11.97 12.83 16.25
C HIS A 1 11.64 12.63 17.72
N ASP A 2 10.97 13.60 18.29
CA ASP A 2 10.56 13.57 19.72
C ASP A 2 9.25 12.78 19.88
N SER A 3 8.52 12.55 18.79
CA SER A 3 7.31 11.74 18.75
C SER A 3 7.21 10.96 17.45
N ALA A 4 6.67 9.76 17.51
CA ALA A 4 6.36 8.91 16.36
C ALA A 4 5.22 7.96 16.73
N PHE A 5 4.47 7.51 15.74
CA PHE A 5 3.48 6.45 15.90
C PHE A 5 4.08 5.12 15.45
N ASP A 6 4.19 4.91 14.16
CA ASP A 6 4.67 3.67 13.53
C ASP A 6 5.86 3.91 12.59
N THR A 7 6.13 5.15 12.25
CA THR A 7 7.16 5.50 11.27
C THR A 7 8.24 6.36 11.91
N ILE A 8 9.48 5.90 11.82
CA ILE A 8 10.65 6.63 12.34
C ILE A 8 11.60 6.99 11.22
N SER A 9 12.24 8.15 11.37
CA SER A 9 13.28 8.63 10.45
C SER A 9 14.61 8.69 11.19
N LEU A 10 15.61 8.02 10.66
CA LEU A 10 16.95 7.95 11.22
C LEU A 10 17.93 8.69 10.33
N LYS A 11 18.68 9.62 10.91
CA LYS A 11 19.79 10.24 10.23
C LYS A 11 20.98 9.26 10.22
N THR A 12 21.45 8.89 9.05
CA THR A 12 22.49 7.87 8.87
C THR A 12 23.74 8.39 8.15
N ASP A 13 23.67 9.63 7.66
CA ASP A 13 24.76 10.36 7.00
C ASP A 13 25.44 9.51 5.89
N ALA A 14 26.75 9.47 5.87
CA ALA A 14 27.52 8.71 4.87
C ALA A 14 27.27 7.19 4.87
N ARG A 15 26.62 6.64 5.88
CA ARG A 15 26.28 5.20 5.96
C ARG A 15 24.99 4.82 5.25
N THR A 16 24.19 5.79 4.78
CA THR A 16 22.84 5.55 4.24
C THR A 16 22.83 4.48 3.17
N ASP A 17 23.65 4.63 2.13
CA ASP A 17 23.63 3.70 0.99
C ASP A 17 24.14 2.30 1.38
N ALA A 18 25.15 2.21 2.24
CA ALA A 18 25.63 0.92 2.73
C ALA A 18 24.58 0.20 3.58
N LEU A 19 23.83 0.92 4.41
CA LEU A 19 22.75 0.35 5.22
C LEU A 19 21.56 -0.10 4.34
N ILE A 20 21.19 0.66 3.33
CA ILE A 20 20.16 0.26 2.36
C ILE A 20 20.57 -1.01 1.61
N ALA A 21 21.82 -1.07 1.12
CA ALA A 21 22.34 -2.25 0.43
C ALA A 21 22.35 -3.48 1.35
N ARG A 22 22.76 -3.30 2.61
CA ARG A 22 22.73 -4.35 3.62
C ARG A 22 21.29 -4.81 3.93
N ALA A 23 20.37 -3.88 4.10
CA ALA A 23 18.95 -4.21 4.31
C ALA A 23 18.42 -5.08 3.17
N ARG A 24 18.67 -4.70 1.91
CA ARG A 24 18.28 -5.47 0.73
C ARG A 24 18.91 -6.86 0.71
N SER A 25 20.20 -7.00 1.06
CA SER A 25 20.86 -8.31 1.11
C SER A 25 20.26 -9.26 2.18
N LEU A 26 19.56 -8.69 3.17
CA LEU A 26 18.86 -9.41 4.22
C LEU A 26 17.34 -9.51 3.96
N GLY A 27 16.88 -9.17 2.75
CA GLY A 27 15.49 -9.29 2.34
C GLY A 27 14.58 -8.16 2.86
N VAL A 28 15.14 -7.01 3.25
CA VAL A 28 14.38 -5.88 3.80
C VAL A 28 14.52 -4.66 2.90
N ASN A 29 13.40 -4.08 2.49
CA ASN A 29 13.35 -2.80 1.79
C ASN A 29 13.13 -1.67 2.79
N LEU A 30 14.09 -0.77 2.88
CA LEU A 30 13.99 0.47 3.65
C LEU A 30 13.96 1.67 2.71
N ARG A 31 13.17 2.68 3.07
CA ARG A 31 13.08 3.89 2.26
C ARG A 31 14.25 4.82 2.53
N LYS A 32 15.02 5.14 1.49
CA LYS A 32 15.94 6.28 1.49
C LYS A 32 15.13 7.57 1.37
N ALA A 33 15.34 8.49 2.29
CA ALA A 33 14.75 9.82 2.23
C ALA A 33 15.86 10.87 2.28
N TRP A 34 15.80 11.81 1.38
CA TRP A 34 16.87 12.79 1.17
C TRP A 34 18.22 12.06 1.01
N ASP A 35 19.33 12.72 1.18
CA ASP A 35 20.63 12.07 0.93
C ASP A 35 21.19 11.28 2.12
N ASN A 36 20.65 11.48 3.32
CA ASN A 36 21.26 10.99 4.55
C ASN A 36 20.28 10.48 5.61
N TYR A 37 19.05 10.12 5.20
CA TYR A 37 18.04 9.57 6.11
C TYR A 37 17.52 8.22 5.61
N ILE A 38 17.22 7.35 6.55
CA ILE A 38 16.45 6.12 6.34
C ILE A 38 15.13 6.25 7.09
N ILE A 39 14.03 5.94 6.41
CA ILE A 39 12.71 5.85 7.01
C ILE A 39 12.36 4.38 7.18
N ILE A 40 11.89 4.04 8.37
CA ILE A 40 11.40 2.72 8.77
C ILE A 40 9.94 2.89 9.13
N ALA A 41 9.04 2.25 8.39
CA ALA A 41 7.63 2.14 8.71
C ALA A 41 7.34 0.74 9.24
N LEU A 42 6.65 0.68 10.35
CA LEU A 42 6.20 -0.55 10.99
C LEU A 42 4.67 -0.61 10.91
N ASP A 43 4.12 -1.79 11.00
CA ASP A 43 2.67 -2.01 10.98
C ASP A 43 2.28 -3.15 11.94
N GLU A 44 1.02 -3.54 11.92
CA GLU A 44 0.48 -4.63 12.75
C GLU A 44 1.02 -6.00 12.40
N THR A 45 1.66 -6.17 11.24
CA THR A 45 2.32 -7.42 10.85
C THR A 45 3.76 -7.53 11.34
N THR A 46 4.33 -6.44 11.82
CA THR A 46 5.71 -6.38 12.32
C THR A 46 5.89 -7.25 13.56
N THR A 47 6.86 -8.15 13.51
CA THR A 47 7.17 -9.07 14.59
C THR A 47 8.43 -8.65 15.38
N ARG A 48 8.66 -9.30 16.52
CA ARG A 48 9.90 -9.11 17.28
C ARG A 48 11.16 -9.51 16.47
N ALA A 49 11.04 -10.53 15.62
CA ALA A 49 12.13 -10.96 14.75
C ALA A 49 12.49 -9.88 13.71
N ASP A 50 11.49 -9.13 13.22
CA ASP A 50 11.74 -8.01 12.30
C ASP A 50 12.48 -6.86 12.99
N ILE A 51 12.19 -6.59 14.26
CA ILE A 51 12.90 -5.59 15.05
C ILE A 51 14.36 -6.03 15.27
N GLU A 52 14.59 -7.29 15.62
CA GLU A 52 15.95 -7.81 15.78
C GLU A 52 16.74 -7.78 14.46
N LEU A 53 16.07 -8.07 13.35
CA LEU A 53 16.65 -7.96 12.01
C LEU A 53 17.03 -6.51 11.68
N LEU A 54 16.16 -5.55 11.98
CA LEU A 54 16.47 -4.13 11.85
C LEU A 54 17.69 -3.75 12.67
N TRP A 55 17.75 -4.16 13.92
CA TRP A 55 18.95 -3.88 14.75
C TRP A 55 20.23 -4.46 14.14
N ARG A 56 20.19 -5.69 13.59
CA ARG A 56 21.35 -6.28 12.89
C ARG A 56 21.74 -5.50 11.65
N ILE A 57 20.77 -4.98 10.89
CA ILE A 57 21.05 -4.13 9.73
C ILE A 57 21.90 -2.92 10.13
N PHE A 58 21.54 -2.26 11.23
CA PHE A 58 22.22 -1.03 11.68
C PHE A 58 23.52 -1.29 12.48
N ALA A 59 23.56 -2.33 13.28
CA ALA A 59 24.66 -2.61 14.19
C ALA A 59 25.72 -3.55 13.61
N GLY A 60 25.38 -4.38 12.62
CA GLY A 60 26.24 -5.43 12.08
C GLY A 60 26.02 -6.79 12.74
N ASP A 61 26.53 -7.86 12.10
CA ASP A 61 26.27 -9.24 12.53
C ASP A 61 26.93 -9.61 13.84
N GLU A 62 28.09 -9.06 14.10
CA GLU A 62 28.91 -9.32 15.31
C GLU A 62 28.44 -8.51 16.54
N ALA A 63 27.46 -7.61 16.34
CA ALA A 63 27.01 -6.76 17.44
C ALA A 63 26.18 -7.57 18.45
N LYS A 64 26.44 -7.35 19.72
CA LYS A 64 25.61 -7.87 20.81
C LYS A 64 24.33 -7.02 20.87
N LEU A 65 23.23 -7.58 20.41
CA LEU A 65 21.94 -6.89 20.43
C LEU A 65 21.36 -6.86 21.85
N PRO A 66 20.59 -5.80 22.19
CA PRO A 66 19.81 -5.77 23.42
C PRO A 66 18.68 -6.81 23.38
N SER A 67 18.17 -7.18 24.55
CA SER A 67 16.94 -7.98 24.63
C SER A 67 15.72 -7.08 24.46
N ILE A 68 14.78 -7.46 23.58
CA ILE A 68 13.51 -6.75 23.41
C ILE A 68 12.76 -6.72 24.76
N ASP A 69 12.69 -7.85 25.48
CA ASP A 69 11.97 -7.92 26.76
C ASP A 69 12.58 -6.99 27.83
N ALA A 70 13.91 -6.80 27.80
CA ALA A 70 14.56 -5.87 28.72
C ALA A 70 14.25 -4.40 28.39
N LEU A 71 13.99 -4.09 27.12
CA LEU A 71 13.68 -2.73 26.66
C LEU A 71 12.20 -2.40 26.76
N ASP A 72 11.32 -3.37 26.53
CA ASP A 72 9.87 -3.19 26.41
C ASP A 72 9.28 -2.53 27.68
N GLY A 73 9.70 -2.96 28.85
CA GLY A 73 9.25 -2.40 30.13
C GLY A 73 9.79 -1.00 30.46
N SER A 74 10.85 -0.54 29.77
CA SER A 74 11.52 0.73 30.03
C SER A 74 11.41 1.73 28.88
N ALA A 75 10.90 1.31 27.72
CA ALA A 75 10.79 2.16 26.54
C ALA A 75 9.81 3.33 26.78
N PRO A 76 10.20 4.58 26.54
CA PRO A 76 9.28 5.70 26.64
C PRO A 76 8.24 5.61 25.53
N SER A 77 7.01 6.04 25.83
CA SER A 77 6.01 6.23 24.76
C SER A 77 6.44 7.40 23.87
N LEU A 78 6.42 7.16 22.57
CA LEU A 78 6.65 8.20 21.58
C LEU A 78 5.35 8.97 21.23
N ILE A 79 4.18 8.51 21.73
CA ILE A 79 2.91 9.20 21.57
C ILE A 79 2.75 10.17 22.73
N PRO A 80 2.62 11.48 22.47
CA PRO A 80 2.33 12.49 23.49
C PRO A 80 1.07 12.15 24.29
N ASP A 81 1.07 12.43 25.57
CA ASP A 81 -0.04 12.07 26.47
C ASP A 81 -1.38 12.69 26.09
N GLU A 82 -1.37 13.89 25.49
CA GLU A 82 -2.56 14.57 24.97
C GLU A 82 -3.16 13.88 23.74
N LEU A 83 -2.35 13.11 22.99
CA LEU A 83 -2.80 12.35 21.83
C LEU A 83 -3.17 10.90 22.17
N ARG A 84 -2.94 10.47 23.40
CA ARG A 84 -3.31 9.13 23.83
C ARG A 84 -4.82 8.99 23.98
N ARG A 85 -5.36 7.92 23.41
CA ARG A 85 -6.76 7.58 23.62
C ARG A 85 -7.03 7.22 25.07
N ARG A 86 -8.01 7.92 25.67
CA ARG A 86 -8.52 7.62 27.03
C ARG A 86 -9.94 7.09 27.02
N SER A 87 -10.65 7.18 25.91
CA SER A 87 -12.00 6.67 25.73
C SER A 87 -11.97 5.21 25.29
N ALA A 88 -13.00 4.43 25.67
CA ALA A 88 -13.24 3.12 25.09
C ALA A 88 -13.52 3.26 23.58
N PHE A 89 -13.22 2.21 22.81
CA PHE A 89 -13.48 2.15 21.38
C PHE A 89 -14.08 0.79 21.00
N LEU A 90 -14.71 0.73 19.82
CA LEU A 90 -15.40 -0.47 19.32
C LEU A 90 -16.39 -1.06 20.36
N THR A 91 -17.12 -0.17 21.05
CA THR A 91 -18.05 -0.56 22.13
C THR A 91 -19.39 -1.05 21.62
N HIS A 92 -19.72 -0.83 20.34
CA HIS A 92 -20.95 -1.33 19.74
C HIS A 92 -20.94 -2.86 19.71
N PRO A 93 -22.06 -3.55 20.08
CA PRO A 93 -22.12 -5.00 20.14
C PRO A 93 -21.69 -5.72 18.85
N VAL A 94 -21.87 -5.11 17.68
CA VAL A 94 -21.49 -5.70 16.40
C VAL A 94 -19.99 -6.06 16.31
N PHE A 95 -19.13 -5.33 17.02
CA PHE A 95 -17.69 -5.63 17.08
C PHE A 95 -17.33 -6.79 18.01
N ASN A 96 -18.31 -7.27 18.78
CA ASN A 96 -18.15 -8.31 19.79
C ASN A 96 -19.09 -9.50 19.55
N THR A 97 -19.63 -9.60 18.35
CA THR A 97 -20.51 -10.68 17.88
C THR A 97 -20.02 -11.18 16.53
N HIS A 98 -20.67 -12.21 16.00
CA HIS A 98 -20.32 -12.77 14.68
C HIS A 98 -18.92 -13.39 14.61
N HIS A 99 -18.54 -14.16 15.62
CA HIS A 99 -17.20 -14.74 15.75
C HIS A 99 -16.98 -16.02 14.94
N SER A 100 -18.03 -16.62 14.37
CA SER A 100 -17.91 -17.78 13.48
C SER A 100 -18.11 -17.38 12.03
N GLU A 101 -17.56 -18.19 11.10
CA GLU A 101 -17.76 -18.03 9.67
C GLU A 101 -19.24 -17.93 9.29
N HIS A 102 -20.07 -18.81 9.84
CA HIS A 102 -21.51 -18.84 9.58
C HIS A 102 -22.23 -17.60 10.11
N GLU A 103 -21.86 -17.10 11.27
CA GLU A 103 -22.44 -15.88 11.82
C GLU A 103 -22.05 -14.66 10.98
N MET A 104 -20.80 -14.57 10.56
CA MET A 104 -20.33 -13.51 9.69
C MET A 104 -21.05 -13.55 8.33
N LEU A 105 -21.18 -14.73 7.72
CA LEU A 105 -21.89 -14.90 6.46
C LEU A 105 -23.35 -14.44 6.54
N ARG A 106 -24.06 -14.82 7.62
CA ARG A 106 -25.44 -14.38 7.87
C ARG A 106 -25.54 -12.90 8.13
N TYR A 107 -24.57 -12.33 8.84
CA TYR A 107 -24.51 -10.90 9.09
C TYR A 107 -24.31 -10.11 7.80
N MET A 108 -23.36 -10.52 6.96
CA MET A 108 -23.13 -9.91 5.64
C MET A 108 -24.37 -10.01 4.77
N ARG A 109 -25.06 -11.14 4.77
CA ARG A 109 -26.32 -11.30 4.03
C ARG A 109 -27.41 -10.37 4.56
N ALA A 110 -27.56 -10.28 5.88
CA ALA A 110 -28.55 -9.38 6.49
C ALA A 110 -28.28 -7.90 6.17
N LEU A 111 -27.01 -7.50 6.04
CA LEU A 111 -26.64 -6.16 5.58
C LEU A 111 -26.98 -5.94 4.10
N SER A 112 -26.63 -6.88 3.24
CA SER A 112 -26.89 -6.79 1.81
C SER A 112 -28.40 -6.82 1.49
N ASP A 113 -29.22 -7.40 2.36
CA ASP A 113 -30.69 -7.43 2.22
C ASP A 113 -31.38 -6.08 2.53
N LYS A 114 -30.66 -5.16 3.14
CA LYS A 114 -31.20 -3.81 3.47
C LYS A 114 -31.17 -2.84 2.29
N ASP A 115 -30.44 -3.15 1.24
CA ASP A 115 -30.27 -2.30 0.07
C ASP A 115 -30.14 -3.14 -1.21
N LEU A 116 -29.87 -2.50 -2.33
CA LEU A 116 -29.62 -3.16 -3.60
C LEU A 116 -28.38 -4.05 -3.50
N ALA A 117 -28.52 -5.30 -3.94
CA ALA A 117 -27.42 -6.25 -3.96
C ALA A 117 -27.22 -6.80 -5.37
N MET A 118 -25.96 -6.98 -5.74
CA MET A 118 -25.54 -7.34 -7.10
C MET A 118 -26.02 -8.72 -7.56
N ASP A 119 -26.31 -9.60 -6.62
CA ASP A 119 -26.75 -10.97 -6.88
C ASP A 119 -28.25 -11.10 -7.21
N ARG A 120 -29.03 -10.01 -7.05
CA ARG A 120 -30.49 -10.08 -7.19
C ARG A 120 -31.17 -8.82 -7.76
N THR A 121 -30.41 -7.80 -8.09
CA THR A 121 -30.98 -6.53 -8.58
C THR A 121 -30.36 -6.09 -9.89
N MET A 122 -31.18 -5.42 -10.71
CA MET A 122 -30.68 -4.66 -11.83
C MET A 122 -30.26 -3.27 -11.37
N ILE A 123 -29.14 -2.80 -11.87
CA ILE A 123 -28.59 -1.50 -11.49
C ILE A 123 -29.27 -0.43 -12.32
N PRO A 124 -29.90 0.58 -11.69
CA PRO A 124 -30.61 1.63 -12.39
C PRO A 124 -29.71 2.68 -13.05
N LEU A 125 -28.40 2.64 -12.77
CA LEU A 125 -27.42 3.60 -13.26
C LEU A 125 -26.40 2.95 -14.19
N GLY A 126 -25.70 3.77 -14.95
CA GLY A 126 -24.57 3.34 -15.76
C GLY A 126 -23.49 2.62 -14.93
N SER A 127 -22.63 1.94 -15.61
CA SER A 127 -21.74 0.92 -15.08
C SER A 127 -20.55 1.41 -14.24
N CYS A 128 -20.53 2.62 -13.78
CA CYS A 128 -19.37 3.23 -13.12
C CYS A 128 -18.81 2.42 -11.93
N THR A 129 -19.60 1.57 -11.30
CA THR A 129 -19.19 0.86 -10.08
C THR A 129 -19.41 -0.65 -10.12
N MET A 130 -19.87 -1.21 -11.23
CA MET A 130 -20.46 -2.56 -11.20
C MET A 130 -19.81 -3.53 -12.18
N LYS A 131 -18.50 -3.57 -12.19
CA LYS A 131 -17.73 -4.59 -12.89
C LYS A 131 -17.65 -5.83 -12.01
N LEU A 132 -18.39 -6.86 -12.39
CA LEU A 132 -18.34 -8.16 -11.73
C LEU A 132 -17.22 -9.00 -12.33
N ASN A 133 -16.32 -9.46 -11.46
CA ASN A 133 -15.31 -10.43 -11.84
C ASN A 133 -15.69 -11.81 -11.31
N ALA A 134 -15.32 -12.85 -12.02
CA ALA A 134 -15.47 -14.21 -11.52
C ALA A 134 -14.60 -14.39 -10.27
N THR A 135 -15.06 -15.21 -9.31
CA THR A 135 -14.29 -15.50 -8.11
C THR A 135 -12.89 -16.04 -8.44
N ALA A 136 -12.78 -16.85 -9.50
CA ALA A 136 -11.49 -17.38 -9.94
C ALA A 136 -10.51 -16.31 -10.43
N GLU A 137 -11.01 -15.19 -10.95
CA GLU A 137 -10.19 -14.03 -11.35
C GLU A 137 -9.73 -13.22 -10.13
N MET A 138 -10.52 -13.24 -9.05
CA MET A 138 -10.21 -12.51 -7.82
C MET A 138 -9.25 -13.25 -6.89
N ILE A 139 -9.17 -14.58 -6.96
CA ILE A 139 -8.32 -15.40 -6.10
C ILE A 139 -6.85 -14.96 -6.13
N PRO A 140 -6.22 -14.73 -7.29
CA PRO A 140 -4.80 -14.34 -7.35
C PRO A 140 -4.48 -13.04 -6.59
N VAL A 141 -5.43 -12.13 -6.45
CA VAL A 141 -5.24 -10.86 -5.72
C VAL A 141 -4.85 -11.11 -4.25
N THR A 142 -5.26 -12.23 -3.68
CA THR A 142 -4.97 -12.61 -2.29
C THR A 142 -3.67 -13.40 -2.12
N TRP A 143 -3.01 -13.77 -3.21
CA TRP A 143 -1.74 -14.48 -3.12
C TRP A 143 -0.64 -13.53 -2.61
N PRO A 144 0.25 -14.00 -1.71
CA PRO A 144 1.31 -13.15 -1.16
C PRO A 144 2.21 -12.52 -2.22
N GLU A 145 2.44 -13.22 -3.33
CA GLU A 145 3.24 -12.75 -4.46
C GLU A 145 2.65 -11.51 -5.13
N PHE A 146 1.34 -11.29 -5.01
CA PHE A 146 0.64 -10.10 -5.50
C PHE A 146 0.29 -9.14 -4.38
N GLY A 147 -0.25 -9.64 -3.26
CA GLY A 147 -0.80 -8.82 -2.18
C GLY A 147 0.25 -8.17 -1.28
N ASN A 148 1.42 -8.81 -1.12
CA ASN A 148 2.43 -8.36 -0.17
C ASN A 148 3.53 -7.49 -0.80
N ILE A 149 3.31 -6.99 -2.01
CA ILE A 149 4.29 -6.12 -2.70
C ILE A 149 3.91 -4.66 -2.49
N HIS A 150 4.87 -3.89 -1.96
CA HIS A 150 4.70 -2.44 -1.80
C HIS A 150 4.77 -1.73 -3.16
N PRO A 151 3.92 -0.72 -3.44
CA PRO A 151 3.92 0.00 -4.73
C PRO A 151 5.25 0.65 -5.13
N PHE A 152 6.10 0.98 -4.16
CA PHE A 152 7.41 1.61 -4.39
C PHE A 152 8.58 0.66 -4.11
N VAL A 153 8.35 -0.65 -4.25
CA VAL A 153 9.43 -1.63 -4.22
C VAL A 153 10.41 -1.39 -5.39
N PRO A 154 11.70 -1.72 -5.24
CA PRO A 154 12.65 -1.63 -6.34
C PRO A 154 12.20 -2.43 -7.58
N ALA A 155 12.39 -1.85 -8.77
CA ALA A 155 11.90 -2.43 -10.03
C ALA A 155 12.42 -3.86 -10.27
N GLU A 156 13.66 -4.15 -9.88
CA GLU A 156 14.26 -5.47 -10.00
C GLU A 156 13.56 -6.58 -9.18
N GLN A 157 12.66 -6.21 -8.29
CA GLN A 157 11.87 -7.15 -7.47
C GLN A 157 10.46 -7.39 -8.02
N VAL A 158 10.06 -6.73 -9.11
CA VAL A 158 8.69 -6.76 -9.65
C VAL A 158 8.61 -7.10 -11.13
N ALA A 159 9.56 -7.84 -11.66
CA ALA A 159 9.59 -8.23 -13.07
C ALA A 159 8.29 -8.89 -13.55
N GLY A 160 7.64 -9.70 -12.70
CA GLY A 160 6.34 -10.31 -13.02
C GLY A 160 5.20 -9.29 -13.15
N TYR A 161 5.20 -8.23 -12.33
CA TYR A 161 4.25 -7.13 -12.49
C TYR A 161 4.52 -6.30 -13.75
N GLU A 162 5.78 -6.08 -14.10
CA GLU A 162 6.16 -5.38 -15.33
C GLU A 162 5.70 -6.16 -16.57
N GLU A 163 5.88 -7.48 -16.58
CA GLU A 163 5.40 -8.36 -17.65
C GLU A 163 3.86 -8.32 -17.76
N LEU A 164 3.16 -8.42 -16.63
CA LEU A 164 1.69 -8.38 -16.58
C LEU A 164 1.15 -7.06 -17.12
N ILE A 165 1.69 -5.93 -16.65
CA ILE A 165 1.25 -4.58 -17.03
C ILE A 165 1.55 -4.32 -18.50
N SER A 166 2.78 -4.53 -18.94
CA SER A 166 3.17 -4.29 -20.34
C SER A 166 2.43 -5.20 -21.32
N GLY A 167 2.20 -6.46 -20.93
CA GLY A 167 1.40 -7.39 -21.72
C GLY A 167 -0.04 -6.93 -21.89
N LEU A 168 -0.68 -6.46 -20.82
CA LEU A 168 -2.04 -5.94 -20.86
C LEU A 168 -2.12 -4.62 -21.67
N GLU A 169 -1.17 -3.73 -21.50
CA GLU A 169 -1.10 -2.49 -22.29
C GLU A 169 -0.97 -2.79 -23.79
N ALA A 170 -0.13 -3.76 -24.17
CA ALA A 170 0.01 -4.19 -25.57
C ALA A 170 -1.30 -4.77 -26.13
N MET A 171 -2.01 -5.60 -25.37
CA MET A 171 -3.31 -6.14 -25.78
C MET A 171 -4.35 -5.05 -25.96
N LEU A 172 -4.38 -4.06 -25.07
CA LEU A 172 -5.30 -2.92 -25.16
C LEU A 172 -4.99 -2.01 -26.37
N VAL A 173 -3.72 -1.77 -26.66
CA VAL A 173 -3.29 -1.06 -27.89
C VAL A 173 -3.80 -1.78 -29.12
N GLU A 174 -3.62 -3.09 -29.23
CA GLU A 174 -4.11 -3.89 -30.36
C GLU A 174 -5.64 -3.84 -30.49
N CYS A 175 -6.35 -3.93 -29.37
CA CYS A 175 -7.83 -3.91 -29.38
C CYS A 175 -8.42 -2.53 -29.73
N THR A 176 -7.75 -1.45 -29.37
CA THR A 176 -8.29 -0.08 -29.51
C THR A 176 -7.73 0.68 -30.71
N GLY A 177 -6.57 0.27 -31.19
CA GLY A 177 -5.83 0.99 -32.25
C GLY A 177 -5.19 2.31 -31.79
N TYR A 178 -5.05 2.54 -30.49
CA TYR A 178 -4.31 3.67 -29.96
C TYR A 178 -2.80 3.42 -30.04
N ASP A 179 -2.02 4.51 -30.07
CA ASP A 179 -0.56 4.43 -30.10
C ASP A 179 0.04 3.98 -28.75
N ALA A 180 -0.67 4.27 -27.63
CA ALA A 180 -0.26 3.90 -26.29
C ALA A 180 -1.45 3.82 -25.34
N VAL A 181 -1.29 3.01 -24.30
CA VAL A 181 -2.22 2.87 -23.18
C VAL A 181 -1.44 3.00 -21.87
N SER A 182 -2.05 3.54 -20.85
CA SER A 182 -1.51 3.59 -19.50
C SER A 182 -2.52 3.01 -18.50
N LEU A 183 -2.06 2.08 -17.67
CA LEU A 183 -2.84 1.48 -16.59
C LEU A 183 -2.64 2.19 -15.23
N GLN A 184 -1.94 3.33 -15.20
CA GLN A 184 -1.64 4.08 -13.97
C GLN A 184 -2.85 4.68 -13.26
N PRO A 185 -3.88 5.23 -13.97
CA PRO A 185 -5.03 5.81 -13.29
C PRO A 185 -5.81 4.79 -12.45
N ASN A 186 -6.11 5.14 -11.19
CA ASN A 186 -6.81 4.26 -10.25
C ASN A 186 -8.34 4.32 -10.36
N SER A 187 -8.88 5.24 -11.14
CA SER A 187 -10.32 5.42 -11.33
C SER A 187 -10.63 6.08 -12.67
N GLY A 188 -11.89 6.04 -13.09
CA GLY A 188 -12.37 6.76 -14.29
C GLY A 188 -12.02 8.25 -14.24
N ALA A 189 -12.36 8.92 -13.15
CA ALA A 189 -12.06 10.34 -12.96
C ALA A 189 -10.55 10.65 -13.01
N GLN A 190 -9.70 9.78 -12.49
CA GLN A 190 -8.25 9.94 -12.63
C GLN A 190 -7.78 9.75 -14.08
N GLY A 191 -8.40 8.85 -14.84
CA GLY A 191 -8.11 8.66 -16.26
C GLY A 191 -8.46 9.91 -17.06
N GLU A 192 -9.64 10.50 -16.84
CA GLU A 192 -10.05 11.76 -17.45
C GLU A 192 -9.07 12.89 -17.10
N TYR A 193 -8.74 13.04 -15.82
CA TYR A 193 -7.82 14.08 -15.37
C TYR A 193 -6.41 13.88 -15.96
N ALA A 194 -5.89 12.66 -15.99
CA ALA A 194 -4.59 12.36 -16.59
C ALA A 194 -4.58 12.67 -18.10
N GLY A 195 -5.66 12.34 -18.81
CA GLY A 195 -5.84 12.67 -20.22
C GLY A 195 -5.83 14.19 -20.46
N LEU A 196 -6.55 14.96 -19.67
CA LEU A 196 -6.56 16.42 -19.74
C LEU A 196 -5.17 17.03 -19.45
N LEU A 197 -4.45 16.49 -18.47
CA LEU A 197 -3.08 16.92 -18.18
C LEU A 197 -2.14 16.64 -19.36
N ALA A 198 -2.25 15.48 -19.99
CA ALA A 198 -1.47 15.13 -21.17
C ALA A 198 -1.75 16.06 -22.36
N ILE A 199 -3.03 16.35 -22.62
CA ILE A 199 -3.45 17.30 -23.67
C ILE A 199 -2.90 18.69 -23.38
N ARG A 200 -3.02 19.16 -22.14
CA ARG A 200 -2.46 20.45 -21.72
C ARG A 200 -0.95 20.52 -21.92
N ALA A 201 -0.24 19.48 -21.50
CA ALA A 201 1.21 19.40 -21.65
C ALA A 201 1.62 19.41 -23.14
N TYR A 202 0.89 18.70 -23.98
CA TYR A 202 1.08 18.70 -25.42
C TYR A 202 0.95 20.10 -26.03
N HIS A 203 -0.14 20.82 -25.73
CA HIS A 203 -0.32 22.18 -26.22
C HIS A 203 0.74 23.15 -25.69
N ALA A 204 1.09 23.04 -24.41
CA ALA A 204 2.15 23.86 -23.81
C ALA A 204 3.51 23.63 -24.51
N SER A 205 3.86 22.38 -24.83
CA SER A 205 5.11 22.06 -25.54
C SER A 205 5.19 22.63 -26.92
N ARG A 206 4.06 22.97 -27.54
CA ARG A 206 3.94 23.59 -28.86
C ARG A 206 3.77 25.11 -28.82
N GLY A 207 3.89 25.75 -27.69
CA GLY A 207 3.65 27.18 -27.49
C GLY A 207 2.17 27.58 -27.52
N GLU A 208 1.27 26.64 -27.46
CA GLU A 208 -0.19 26.81 -27.49
C GLU A 208 -0.84 26.76 -26.09
N GLY A 209 -0.07 27.01 -25.03
CA GLY A 209 -0.53 26.93 -23.63
C GLY A 209 -1.65 27.89 -23.24
N HIS A 210 -2.02 28.83 -24.14
CA HIS A 210 -3.16 29.73 -23.98
C HIS A 210 -4.51 29.06 -24.34
N ARG A 211 -4.49 27.91 -24.94
CA ARG A 211 -5.72 27.16 -25.25
C ARG A 211 -6.41 26.71 -23.96
N ASN A 212 -7.67 27.06 -23.82
CA ASN A 212 -8.53 26.57 -22.77
C ASN A 212 -9.06 25.18 -23.20
N VAL A 213 -8.87 24.21 -22.33
CA VAL A 213 -9.39 22.84 -22.49
C VAL A 213 -10.63 22.72 -21.60
#